data_058da3b060b6db1bf1834a50addcfbe2
#
_entry.id   058da3b060b6db1bf1834a50addcfbe2
#
_cell.length_a   1.000
_cell.length_b   1.000
_cell.length_c   1.000
_cell.angle_alpha   90.00
_cell.angle_beta   90.00
_cell.angle_gamma   90.00
#
_symmetry.space_group_name_H-M   'P 1'
#
loop_
_entity.id
_entity.type
_entity.pdbx_description
1 polymer ?
#
loop_
_entity_poly.entity_id
_entity_poly.type
_entity_poly.pdbx_seq_one_letter_code
_entity_poly.pdbx_strand_id
1 'polypeptide(L)'
;MAFVGRLVGEKAADLLPEAISQSIYHHHGKANFLVLGSGDPYLEDQLDQMKHQFNGYYNSYIGYSEALSHQIYAGSDFLLMPSRVEPCGLNQMYALRYGTVPMVRSVGGLKDTVKDFGDWHGYGIRFDQASVGDITYSVGRAIDLYTNKPDLYQWMRNYMMTIDHSWDSSAQQYIDLYISLQ
;
A
#
# COMPACT_ATOMS: atom_id res chain seq x y z
N MET A 1 5.33 7.92 -0.29
CA MET A 1 4.81 6.54 -0.44
C MET A 1 5.47 5.64 0.56
N ALA A 2 4.79 4.64 1.09
CA ALA A 2 5.39 3.74 2.07
C ALA A 2 5.17 2.26 1.73
N PHE A 3 6.07 1.42 2.21
CA PHE A 3 5.89 -0.01 2.35
C PHE A 3 6.08 -0.38 3.82
N VAL A 4 5.16 -1.18 4.37
CA VAL A 4 5.25 -1.71 5.74
C VAL A 4 4.98 -3.21 5.68
N GLY A 5 5.93 -4.05 6.11
CA GLY A 5 5.71 -5.48 6.09
C GLY A 5 6.97 -6.33 6.18
N ARG A 6 6.78 -7.66 6.16
CA ARG A 6 7.91 -8.61 6.12
C ARG A 6 8.67 -8.49 4.80
N LEU A 7 9.99 -8.47 4.86
CA LEU A 7 10.86 -8.44 3.68
C LEU A 7 11.11 -9.86 3.18
N VAL A 8 10.09 -10.43 2.53
CA VAL A 8 10.09 -11.82 2.02
C VAL A 8 9.44 -11.89 0.64
N GLY A 9 9.72 -12.99 -0.10
CA GLY A 9 9.22 -13.21 -1.45
C GLY A 9 7.69 -13.17 -1.58
N GLU A 10 6.94 -13.66 -0.58
CA GLU A 10 5.47 -13.60 -0.56
C GLU A 10 4.93 -12.17 -0.61
N LYS A 11 5.66 -11.22 -0.01
CA LYS A 11 5.32 -9.78 -0.02
C LYS A 11 5.90 -9.06 -1.23
N ALA A 12 6.57 -9.79 -2.13
CA ALA A 12 7.29 -9.26 -3.28
C ALA A 12 8.34 -8.18 -2.88
N ALA A 13 8.94 -8.33 -1.70
CA ALA A 13 9.94 -7.41 -1.19
C ALA A 13 11.21 -7.39 -2.04
N ASP A 14 11.52 -8.49 -2.72
CA ASP A 14 12.59 -8.63 -3.71
C ASP A 14 12.45 -7.68 -4.91
N LEU A 15 11.26 -7.21 -5.20
CA LEU A 15 11.01 -6.23 -6.28
C LEU A 15 11.21 -4.78 -5.83
N LEU A 16 11.19 -4.51 -4.53
CA LEU A 16 11.19 -3.13 -4.00
C LEU A 16 12.46 -2.35 -4.39
N PRO A 17 13.69 -2.89 -4.28
CA PRO A 17 14.88 -2.14 -4.62
C PRO A 17 14.85 -1.60 -6.04
N GLU A 18 14.54 -2.45 -7.00
CA GLU A 18 14.49 -2.07 -8.41
C GLU A 18 13.29 -1.17 -8.72
N ALA A 19 12.10 -1.50 -8.21
CA ALA A 19 10.89 -0.73 -8.45
C ALA A 19 10.98 0.70 -7.88
N ILE A 20 11.53 0.86 -6.69
CA ILE A 20 11.76 2.17 -6.06
C ILE A 20 12.78 2.96 -6.87
N SER A 21 13.92 2.34 -7.23
CA SER A 21 14.97 2.97 -8.04
C SER A 21 14.42 3.47 -9.36
N GLN A 22 13.75 2.60 -10.11
CA GLN A 22 13.13 2.97 -11.38
C GLN A 22 12.08 4.08 -11.20
N SER A 23 11.25 4.00 -10.16
CA SER A 23 10.23 5.01 -9.89
C SER A 23 10.84 6.39 -9.61
N ILE A 24 11.93 6.46 -8.85
CA ILE A 24 12.63 7.73 -8.58
C ILE A 24 13.18 8.32 -9.88
N TYR A 25 13.83 7.50 -10.73
CA TYR A 25 14.39 7.98 -11.99
C TYR A 25 13.31 8.37 -13.00
N HIS A 26 12.34 7.50 -13.26
CA HIS A 26 11.28 7.73 -14.26
C HIS A 26 10.39 8.93 -13.93
N HIS A 27 10.15 9.16 -12.65
CA HIS A 27 9.28 10.26 -12.22
C HIS A 27 10.06 11.48 -11.69
N HIS A 28 11.38 11.53 -11.95
CA HIS A 28 12.24 12.69 -11.64
C HIS A 28 12.15 13.14 -10.17
N GLY A 29 12.11 12.19 -9.24
CA GLY A 29 12.04 12.47 -7.80
C GLY A 29 10.71 13.07 -7.32
N LYS A 30 9.63 12.93 -8.07
CA LYS A 30 8.29 13.43 -7.66
C LYS A 30 7.64 12.61 -6.54
N ALA A 31 8.22 11.47 -6.16
CA ALA A 31 7.76 10.64 -5.06
C ALA A 31 8.91 10.27 -4.14
N ASN A 32 8.67 10.37 -2.84
CA ASN A 32 9.57 9.87 -1.81
C ASN A 32 9.08 8.52 -1.31
N PHE A 33 10.02 7.66 -0.93
CA PHE A 33 9.73 6.30 -0.47
C PHE A 33 10.25 6.07 0.93
N LEU A 34 9.45 5.34 1.73
CA LEU A 34 9.82 4.88 3.06
C LEU A 34 9.49 3.40 3.20
N VAL A 35 10.46 2.61 3.61
CA VAL A 35 10.28 1.17 3.86
C VAL A 35 10.46 0.88 5.34
N LEU A 36 9.48 0.19 5.94
CA LEU A 36 9.58 -0.39 7.28
C LEU A 36 9.39 -1.91 7.17
N GLY A 37 10.37 -2.66 7.61
CA GLY A 37 10.23 -4.11 7.62
C GLY A 37 11.48 -4.86 8.03
N SER A 38 11.32 -6.18 8.18
CA SER A 38 12.41 -7.13 8.40
C SER A 38 12.09 -8.48 7.78
N GLY A 39 13.11 -9.29 7.48
CA GLY A 39 12.92 -10.61 6.90
C GLY A 39 14.19 -11.22 6.34
N ASP A 40 14.32 -11.28 5.03
CA ASP A 40 15.49 -11.80 4.36
C ASP A 40 16.70 -10.87 4.55
N PRO A 41 17.83 -11.32 5.13
CA PRO A 41 18.98 -10.46 5.41
C PRO A 41 19.57 -9.79 4.16
N TYR A 42 19.52 -10.44 3.00
CA TYR A 42 20.00 -9.86 1.76
C TYR A 42 19.12 -8.67 1.32
N LEU A 43 17.80 -8.81 1.45
CA LEU A 43 16.86 -7.71 1.13
C LEU A 43 16.97 -6.57 2.15
N GLU A 44 17.18 -6.91 3.43
CA GLU A 44 17.42 -5.90 4.47
C GLU A 44 18.64 -5.03 4.14
N ASP A 45 19.77 -5.67 3.82
CA ASP A 45 21.00 -4.96 3.46
C ASP A 45 20.84 -4.12 2.19
N GLN A 46 20.25 -4.69 1.14
CA GLN A 46 19.97 -3.97 -0.10
C GLN A 46 19.13 -2.70 0.13
N LEU A 47 18.02 -2.84 0.85
CA LEU A 47 17.13 -1.72 1.16
C LEU A 47 17.80 -0.69 2.08
N ASP A 48 18.65 -1.13 3.01
CA ASP A 48 19.37 -0.22 3.88
C ASP A 48 20.43 0.60 3.12
N GLN A 49 21.15 -0.02 2.20
CA GLN A 49 22.17 0.65 1.38
C GLN A 49 21.58 1.70 0.42
N MET A 50 20.36 1.51 -0.04
CA MET A 50 19.66 2.46 -0.92
C MET A 50 19.53 3.88 -0.31
N LYS A 51 19.54 4.02 1.01
CA LYS A 51 19.51 5.34 1.69
C LYS A 51 20.65 6.25 1.26
N HIS A 52 21.82 5.70 1.00
CA HIS A 52 22.99 6.46 0.55
C HIS A 52 22.84 6.87 -0.91
N GLN A 53 22.33 6.00 -1.75
CA GLN A 53 22.16 6.25 -3.19
C GLN A 53 21.03 7.25 -3.47
N PHE A 54 19.93 7.17 -2.73
CA PHE A 54 18.72 7.97 -2.96
C PHE A 54 18.41 8.93 -1.81
N ASN A 55 19.47 9.55 -1.26
CA ASN A 55 19.34 10.52 -0.17
C ASN A 55 18.33 11.64 -0.53
N GLY A 56 17.38 11.88 0.35
CA GLY A 56 16.29 12.84 0.14
C GLY A 56 15.04 12.27 -0.58
N TYR A 57 15.16 11.10 -1.24
CA TYR A 57 14.04 10.46 -1.93
C TYR A 57 13.63 9.12 -1.34
N TYR A 58 14.53 8.50 -0.59
CA TYR A 58 14.31 7.18 0.01
C TYR A 58 14.88 7.13 1.43
N ASN A 59 14.16 6.41 2.30
CA ASN A 59 14.66 5.99 3.60
C ASN A 59 14.08 4.62 3.97
N SER A 60 14.75 3.92 4.88
CA SER A 60 14.28 2.65 5.43
C SER A 60 14.52 2.57 6.94
N TYR A 61 13.64 1.82 7.60
CA TYR A 61 13.85 1.31 8.94
C TYR A 61 13.81 -0.22 8.88
N ILE A 62 14.97 -0.84 9.01
CA ILE A 62 15.09 -2.29 9.04
C ILE A 62 14.78 -2.78 10.45
N GLY A 63 13.66 -3.46 10.62
CA GLY A 63 13.18 -3.94 11.90
C GLY A 63 11.67 -3.97 12.01
N TYR A 64 11.19 -4.30 13.22
CA TYR A 64 9.78 -4.27 13.58
C TYR A 64 9.52 -3.11 14.55
N SER A 65 8.51 -2.32 14.26
CA SER A 65 8.01 -1.29 15.17
C SER A 65 6.54 -0.99 14.88
N GLU A 66 5.65 -1.42 15.75
CA GLU A 66 4.22 -1.15 15.62
C GLU A 66 3.93 0.36 15.71
N ALA A 67 4.53 1.03 16.70
CA ALA A 67 4.35 2.47 16.87
C ALA A 67 4.79 3.27 15.62
N LEU A 68 5.94 2.92 15.02
CA LEU A 68 6.41 3.56 13.79
C LEU A 68 5.52 3.21 12.60
N SER A 69 4.98 1.98 12.51
CA SER A 69 4.07 1.61 11.43
C SER A 69 2.82 2.49 11.41
N HIS A 70 2.23 2.78 12.56
CA HIS A 70 1.09 3.68 12.67
C HIS A 70 1.43 5.12 12.29
N GLN A 71 2.62 5.61 12.64
CA GLN A 71 3.10 6.92 12.20
C GLN A 71 3.29 6.97 10.67
N ILE A 72 3.79 5.88 10.08
CA ILE A 72 3.95 5.75 8.63
C ILE A 72 2.58 5.72 7.94
N TYR A 73 1.61 4.97 8.43
CA TYR A 73 0.25 5.01 7.89
C TYR A 73 -0.34 6.41 7.96
N ALA A 74 -0.18 7.11 9.08
CA ALA A 74 -0.72 8.45 9.25
C ALA A 74 0.00 9.53 8.39
N GLY A 75 1.30 9.37 8.17
CA GLY A 75 2.14 10.36 7.50
C GLY A 75 2.36 10.13 6.00
N SER A 76 1.85 9.02 5.45
CA SER A 76 2.02 8.70 4.04
C SER A 76 0.80 9.08 3.20
N ASP A 77 1.02 9.39 1.94
CA ASP A 77 -0.06 9.59 0.97
C ASP A 77 -0.54 8.26 0.37
N PHE A 78 0.39 7.32 0.17
CA PHE A 78 0.14 6.03 -0.47
C PHE A 78 0.88 4.91 0.26
N LEU A 79 0.23 3.73 0.36
CA LEU A 79 0.81 2.50 0.90
C LEU A 79 0.93 1.45 -0.20
N LEU A 80 2.15 1.02 -0.52
CA LEU A 80 2.42 -0.01 -1.54
C LEU A 80 2.36 -1.41 -0.93
N MET A 81 1.55 -2.29 -1.52
CA MET A 81 1.41 -3.69 -1.14
C MET A 81 1.45 -4.61 -2.37
N PRO A 82 2.65 -4.94 -2.88
CA PRO A 82 2.81 -5.69 -4.13
C PRO A 82 2.72 -7.21 -3.94
N SER A 83 2.15 -7.69 -2.86
CA SER A 83 2.16 -9.07 -2.39
C SER A 83 1.85 -10.09 -3.50
N ARG A 84 2.68 -11.15 -3.61
CA ARG A 84 2.36 -12.31 -4.44
C ARG A 84 1.25 -13.15 -3.82
N VAL A 85 1.22 -13.22 -2.49
CA VAL A 85 0.20 -13.92 -1.71
C VAL A 85 -0.23 -13.03 -0.56
N GLU A 86 -1.54 -12.78 -0.45
CA GLU A 86 -2.14 -12.01 0.65
C GLU A 86 -3.55 -12.54 0.92
N PRO A 87 -3.72 -13.55 1.80
CA PRO A 87 -5.03 -14.14 2.05
C PRO A 87 -6.07 -13.13 2.54
N CYS A 88 -5.72 -12.28 3.48
CA CYS A 88 -6.59 -11.26 4.05
C CYS A 88 -5.98 -9.85 3.93
N GLY A 89 -4.81 -9.66 4.53
CA GLY A 89 -4.18 -8.37 4.72
C GLY A 89 -4.86 -7.52 5.80
N LEU A 90 -4.04 -6.80 6.57
CA LEU A 90 -4.53 -5.81 7.54
C LEU A 90 -3.99 -4.42 7.22
N ASN A 91 -2.81 -4.34 6.62
CA ASN A 91 -2.15 -3.06 6.37
C ASN A 91 -2.98 -2.13 5.47
N GLN A 92 -3.69 -2.66 4.46
CA GLN A 92 -4.60 -1.87 3.65
C GLN A 92 -5.76 -1.31 4.47
N MET A 93 -6.27 -2.08 5.43
CA MET A 93 -7.37 -1.63 6.29
C MET A 93 -6.90 -0.52 7.25
N TYR A 94 -5.68 -0.65 7.78
CA TYR A 94 -5.06 0.45 8.53
C TYR A 94 -4.86 1.67 7.63
N ALA A 95 -4.30 1.51 6.43
CA ALA A 95 -4.13 2.61 5.49
C ALA A 95 -5.45 3.33 5.20
N LEU A 96 -6.53 2.59 4.90
CA LEU A 96 -7.87 3.16 4.70
C LEU A 96 -8.30 4.00 5.90
N ARG A 97 -8.12 3.49 7.12
CA ARG A 97 -8.52 4.19 8.35
C ARG A 97 -7.73 5.47 8.59
N TYR A 98 -6.45 5.51 8.20
CA TYR A 98 -5.59 6.69 8.29
C TYR A 98 -5.71 7.66 7.10
N GLY A 99 -6.51 7.35 6.10
CA GLY A 99 -6.64 8.17 4.89
C GLY A 99 -5.43 8.04 3.95
N THR A 100 -4.67 6.96 4.05
CA THR A 100 -3.54 6.64 3.18
C THR A 100 -4.00 5.72 2.06
N VAL A 101 -3.88 6.16 0.82
CA VAL A 101 -4.41 5.43 -0.34
C VAL A 101 -3.63 4.13 -0.56
N PRO A 102 -4.27 2.95 -0.46
CA PRO A 102 -3.60 1.70 -0.71
C PRO A 102 -3.34 1.51 -2.22
N MET A 103 -2.11 1.11 -2.54
CA MET A 103 -1.66 0.69 -3.87
C MET A 103 -1.36 -0.80 -3.79
N VAL A 104 -2.25 -1.64 -4.30
CA VAL A 104 -2.21 -3.07 -4.03
C VAL A 104 -2.19 -3.91 -5.29
N ARG A 105 -1.49 -5.04 -5.23
CA ARG A 105 -1.70 -6.06 -6.24
C ARG A 105 -3.07 -6.72 -6.05
N SER A 106 -3.73 -7.02 -7.17
CA SER A 106 -5.08 -7.58 -7.24
C SER A 106 -5.10 -9.07 -6.87
N VAL A 107 -4.87 -9.38 -5.58
CA VAL A 107 -4.79 -10.77 -5.06
C VAL A 107 -5.47 -10.89 -3.70
N GLY A 108 -6.17 -12.01 -3.47
CA GLY A 108 -6.79 -12.36 -2.19
C GLY A 108 -7.54 -11.20 -1.54
N GLY A 109 -7.38 -11.03 -0.23
CA GLY A 109 -8.05 -9.98 0.52
C GLY A 109 -7.73 -8.54 0.06
N LEU A 110 -6.60 -8.31 -0.60
CA LEU A 110 -6.31 -7.00 -1.20
C LEU A 110 -7.29 -6.67 -2.33
N LYS A 111 -7.59 -7.66 -3.19
CA LYS A 111 -8.57 -7.51 -4.26
C LYS A 111 -9.98 -7.29 -3.70
N ASP A 112 -10.31 -7.94 -2.58
CA ASP A 112 -11.65 -7.90 -2.00
C ASP A 112 -11.90 -6.58 -1.25
N THR A 113 -10.86 -5.99 -0.65
CA THR A 113 -10.97 -4.83 0.25
C THR A 113 -10.48 -3.51 -0.35
N VAL A 114 -9.90 -3.51 -1.56
CA VAL A 114 -9.44 -2.28 -2.23
C VAL A 114 -10.03 -2.21 -3.63
N LYS A 115 -10.75 -1.14 -3.91
CA LYS A 115 -11.38 -0.86 -5.19
C LYS A 115 -10.56 0.15 -5.98
N ASP A 116 -10.26 -0.14 -7.25
CA ASP A 116 -9.46 0.78 -8.07
C ASP A 116 -10.18 2.12 -8.30
N PHE A 117 -9.44 3.23 -8.23
CA PHE A 117 -10.04 4.57 -8.41
C PHE A 117 -10.55 4.83 -9.84
N GLY A 118 -10.20 3.97 -10.79
CA GLY A 118 -10.81 3.97 -12.13
C GLY A 118 -12.20 3.35 -12.18
N ASP A 119 -12.60 2.62 -11.14
CA ASP A 119 -13.93 2.02 -11.01
C ASP A 119 -14.92 2.97 -10.32
N TRP A 120 -16.20 2.66 -10.42
CA TRP A 120 -17.24 3.43 -9.73
C TRP A 120 -17.04 3.39 -8.20
N HIS A 121 -16.90 4.56 -7.57
CA HIS A 121 -16.58 4.70 -6.15
C HIS A 121 -15.28 4.00 -5.71
N GLY A 122 -14.28 3.95 -6.58
CA GLY A 122 -12.97 3.42 -6.22
C GLY A 122 -12.19 4.37 -5.32
N TYR A 123 -11.34 3.79 -4.47
CA TYR A 123 -10.63 4.53 -3.42
C TYR A 123 -9.19 4.03 -3.19
N GLY A 124 -8.66 3.24 -4.11
CA GLY A 124 -7.29 2.73 -4.08
C GLY A 124 -6.70 2.64 -5.47
N ILE A 125 -5.51 2.12 -5.58
CA ILE A 125 -4.84 1.80 -6.85
C ILE A 125 -4.61 0.30 -6.90
N ARG A 126 -5.09 -0.36 -7.97
CA ARG A 126 -4.88 -1.79 -8.19
C ARG A 126 -4.00 -2.03 -9.39
N PHE A 127 -3.18 -3.08 -9.32
CA PHE A 127 -2.38 -3.59 -10.42
C PHE A 127 -2.36 -5.12 -10.41
N ASP A 128 -2.03 -5.75 -11.53
CA ASP A 128 -2.27 -7.19 -11.70
C ASP A 128 -1.02 -8.04 -11.45
N GLN A 129 0.15 -7.58 -11.89
CA GLN A 129 1.37 -8.38 -11.82
C GLN A 129 2.28 -7.95 -10.66
N ALA A 130 2.84 -8.93 -9.93
CA ALA A 130 3.95 -8.68 -9.02
C ALA A 130 5.23 -8.49 -9.85
N SER A 131 5.35 -7.32 -10.47
CA SER A 131 6.45 -6.96 -11.36
C SER A 131 6.92 -5.53 -11.09
N VAL A 132 8.20 -5.28 -11.39
CA VAL A 132 8.78 -3.92 -11.31
C VAL A 132 8.00 -2.95 -12.20
N GLY A 133 7.62 -3.38 -13.42
CA GLY A 133 6.88 -2.56 -14.35
C GLY A 133 5.50 -2.13 -13.83
N ASP A 134 4.71 -3.05 -13.27
CA ASP A 134 3.38 -2.75 -12.72
C ASP A 134 3.49 -1.83 -11.49
N ILE A 135 4.48 -2.05 -10.62
CA ILE A 135 4.72 -1.18 -9.46
C ILE A 135 5.08 0.23 -9.94
N THR A 136 6.04 0.38 -10.86
CA THR A 136 6.46 1.69 -11.39
C THR A 136 5.32 2.41 -12.11
N TYR A 137 4.52 1.69 -12.90
CA TYR A 137 3.32 2.23 -13.54
C TYR A 137 2.30 2.74 -12.48
N SER A 138 2.10 1.96 -11.43
CA SER A 138 1.17 2.35 -10.34
C SER A 138 1.65 3.57 -9.57
N VAL A 139 2.97 3.71 -9.39
CA VAL A 139 3.58 4.96 -8.84
C VAL A 139 3.26 6.15 -9.74
N GLY A 140 3.35 6.00 -11.06
CA GLY A 140 2.94 7.04 -12.01
C GLY A 140 1.46 7.44 -11.87
N ARG A 141 0.57 6.44 -11.71
CA ARG A 141 -0.86 6.68 -11.45
C ARG A 141 -1.10 7.43 -10.14
N ALA A 142 -0.34 7.10 -9.10
CA ALA A 142 -0.42 7.77 -7.80
C ALA A 142 0.04 9.24 -7.89
N ILE A 143 1.12 9.50 -8.60
CA ILE A 143 1.61 10.87 -8.86
C ILE A 143 0.58 11.67 -9.67
N ASP A 144 0.00 11.08 -10.72
CA ASP A 144 -1.06 11.74 -11.52
C ASP A 144 -2.29 12.06 -10.66
N LEU A 145 -2.74 11.10 -9.85
CA LEU A 145 -3.87 11.29 -8.93
C LEU A 145 -3.61 12.44 -7.96
N TYR A 146 -2.44 12.46 -7.34
CA TYR A 146 -2.07 13.48 -6.35
C TYR A 146 -1.91 14.86 -6.97
N THR A 147 -1.26 14.97 -8.14
CA THR A 147 -0.90 16.25 -8.77
C THR A 147 -2.00 16.83 -9.65
N ASN A 148 -2.67 15.97 -10.42
CA ASN A 148 -3.59 16.42 -11.47
C ASN A 148 -5.06 16.23 -11.13
N LYS A 149 -5.37 15.45 -10.06
CA LYS A 149 -6.73 15.16 -9.62
C LYS A 149 -6.90 15.36 -8.11
N PRO A 150 -6.50 16.52 -7.55
CA PRO A 150 -6.46 16.72 -6.09
C PRO A 150 -7.84 16.60 -5.44
N ASP A 151 -8.91 17.03 -6.11
CA ASP A 151 -10.27 16.90 -5.58
C ASP A 151 -10.71 15.44 -5.47
N LEU A 152 -10.38 14.61 -6.48
CA LEU A 152 -10.63 13.17 -6.43
C LEU A 152 -9.80 12.51 -5.33
N TYR A 153 -8.52 12.85 -5.22
CA TYR A 153 -7.64 12.34 -4.17
C TYR A 153 -8.19 12.67 -2.77
N GLN A 154 -8.63 13.91 -2.55
CA GLN A 154 -9.20 14.33 -1.27
C GLN A 154 -10.54 13.64 -0.99
N TRP A 155 -11.39 13.48 -2.01
CA TRP A 155 -12.65 12.74 -1.88
C TRP A 155 -12.38 11.27 -1.50
N MET A 156 -11.43 10.61 -2.16
CA MET A 156 -11.03 9.22 -1.85
C MET A 156 -10.60 9.08 -0.39
N ARG A 157 -9.75 9.99 0.09
CA ARG A 157 -9.27 9.97 1.49
C ARG A 157 -10.42 10.11 2.48
N ASN A 158 -11.32 11.02 2.24
CA ASN A 158 -12.48 11.22 3.12
C ASN A 158 -13.40 9.99 3.08
N TYR A 159 -13.67 9.46 1.89
CA TYR A 159 -14.57 8.33 1.71
C TYR A 159 -14.00 7.05 2.37
N MET A 160 -12.74 6.70 2.10
CA MET A 160 -12.17 5.45 2.63
C MET A 160 -12.08 5.41 4.16
N MET A 161 -11.92 6.56 4.82
CA MET A 161 -11.97 6.64 6.29
C MET A 161 -13.36 6.35 6.87
N THR A 162 -14.42 6.42 6.08
CA THR A 162 -15.80 6.08 6.50
C THR A 162 -16.13 4.60 6.33
N ILE A 163 -15.30 3.82 5.62
CA ILE A 163 -15.54 2.40 5.40
C ILE A 163 -15.39 1.66 6.74
N ASP A 164 -16.46 0.99 7.14
CA ASP A 164 -16.52 0.28 8.40
C ASP A 164 -16.11 -1.20 8.23
N HIS A 165 -14.95 -1.55 8.76
CA HIS A 165 -14.42 -2.90 8.84
C HIS A 165 -14.41 -3.43 10.29
N SER A 166 -15.27 -2.88 11.16
CA SER A 166 -15.35 -3.31 12.56
C SER A 166 -15.93 -4.72 12.70
N TRP A 167 -15.66 -5.31 13.85
CA TRP A 167 -16.28 -6.57 14.24
C TRP A 167 -17.80 -6.45 14.40
N ASP A 168 -18.30 -5.29 14.81
CA ASP A 168 -19.76 -5.06 14.96
C ASP A 168 -20.45 -5.13 13.58
N SER A 169 -19.87 -4.49 12.56
CA SER A 169 -20.36 -4.58 11.18
C SER A 169 -20.31 -6.02 10.66
N SER A 170 -19.21 -6.74 10.91
CA SER A 170 -19.08 -8.13 10.49
C SER A 170 -20.07 -9.05 11.20
N ALA A 171 -20.23 -8.89 12.52
CA ALA A 171 -21.19 -9.67 13.31
C ALA A 171 -22.63 -9.47 12.82
N GLN A 172 -23.01 -8.24 12.48
CA GLN A 172 -24.34 -7.97 11.93
C GLN A 172 -24.60 -8.72 10.61
N GLN A 173 -23.59 -8.76 9.72
CA GLN A 173 -23.70 -9.52 8.47
C GLN A 173 -23.90 -11.02 8.70
N TYR A 174 -23.22 -11.60 9.71
CA TYR A 174 -23.45 -13.00 10.10
C TYR A 174 -24.87 -13.23 10.67
N ILE A 175 -25.36 -12.31 11.50
CA ILE A 175 -26.72 -12.36 12.06
C ILE A 175 -27.75 -12.31 10.92
N ASP A 176 -27.60 -11.39 9.98
CA ASP A 176 -28.51 -11.24 8.83
C ASP A 176 -28.50 -12.49 7.95
N LEU A 177 -27.31 -13.08 7.73
CA LEU A 177 -27.18 -14.36 7.01
C LEU A 177 -27.95 -15.49 7.74
N TYR A 178 -27.76 -15.65 9.05
CA TYR A 178 -28.46 -16.70 9.80
C TYR A 178 -29.97 -16.51 9.80
N ILE A 179 -30.45 -15.26 9.88
CA ILE A 179 -31.90 -14.97 9.78
C ILE A 179 -32.42 -15.32 8.40
N SER A 180 -31.67 -15.08 7.33
CA SER A 180 -32.07 -15.39 5.96
C SER A 180 -32.18 -16.88 5.63
N LEU A 181 -31.61 -17.76 6.48
CA LEU A 181 -31.63 -19.21 6.33
C LEU A 181 -32.78 -19.89 7.09
N GLN A 182 -33.57 -19.16 7.85
CA GLN A 182 -34.75 -19.65 8.57
C GLN A 182 -35.99 -19.56 7.69
#